data_9f527105dd89c121bca3d78063a4c984
#
_entry.id   9f527105dd89c121bca3d78063a4c984
#
_cell.length_a   1.000
_cell.length_b   1.000
_cell.length_c   1.000
_cell.angle_alpha   90.00
_cell.angle_beta   90.00
_cell.angle_gamma   90.00
#
_symmetry.space_group_name_H-M   'P 1'
#
loop_
_entity.id
_entity.type
_entity.pdbx_description
1 polymer ?
#
loop_
_entity_poly.entity_id
_entity_poly.type
_entity_poly.pdbx_seq_one_letter_code
_entity_poly.pdbx_strand_id
1 'polypeptide(L)'
;MIKPERLKRGDKVAVVSLSWGGLGEKEIIHKYYLAKDRLKNMFGLELVPTKHALKGSKFTYEHPELRAKDWMDAFKDHSIKAIFSAIGGDDTIRLLPYIDYDVIKNNPKIFSGFSDTTANHFM
;
A
#
# COMPACT_ATOMS: atom_id res chain seq x y z
N MET A 1 -18.09 14.16 2.58
CA MET A 1 -16.95 13.25 2.71
C MET A 1 -17.45 11.85 2.95
N ILE A 2 -16.99 10.88 2.18
CA ILE A 2 -17.34 9.47 2.35
C ILE A 2 -16.33 8.86 3.34
N LYS A 3 -16.83 8.30 4.44
CA LYS A 3 -15.98 7.59 5.40
C LYS A 3 -15.97 6.10 5.04
N PRO A 4 -14.79 5.49 4.87
CA PRO A 4 -14.72 4.04 4.70
C PRO A 4 -15.16 3.31 5.98
N GLU A 5 -15.55 2.05 5.82
CA GLU A 5 -15.91 1.20 6.96
C GLU A 5 -14.69 0.96 7.87
N ARG A 6 -14.98 0.76 9.17
CA ARG A 6 -13.96 0.37 10.13
C ARG A 6 -13.48 -1.05 9.86
N LEU A 7 -12.19 -1.29 10.08
CA LEU A 7 -11.64 -2.64 10.02
C LEU A 7 -12.22 -3.55 11.09
N LYS A 8 -12.44 -4.79 10.72
CA LYS A 8 -12.94 -5.87 11.59
C LYS A 8 -11.97 -7.04 11.57
N ARG A 9 -11.99 -7.86 12.61
CA ARG A 9 -11.21 -9.11 12.62
C ARG A 9 -11.61 -9.98 11.42
N GLY A 10 -10.61 -10.50 10.71
CA GLY A 10 -10.79 -11.27 9.48
C GLY A 10 -10.64 -10.45 8.19
N ASP A 11 -10.59 -9.12 8.29
CA ASP A 11 -10.41 -8.27 7.11
C ASP A 11 -9.01 -8.41 6.52
N LYS A 12 -8.93 -8.27 5.19
CA LYS A 12 -7.67 -8.17 4.45
C LYS A 12 -7.24 -6.73 4.33
N VAL A 13 -5.95 -6.49 4.56
CA VAL A 13 -5.30 -5.20 4.34
C VAL A 13 -4.13 -5.38 3.38
N ALA A 14 -4.03 -4.51 2.39
CA ALA A 14 -2.93 -4.55 1.44
C ALA A 14 -1.74 -3.73 1.93
N VAL A 15 -0.53 -4.20 1.67
CA VAL A 15 0.68 -3.38 1.77
C VAL A 15 1.19 -3.07 0.37
N VAL A 16 1.47 -1.78 0.13
CA VAL A 16 2.00 -1.25 -1.13
C VAL A 16 3.34 -0.57 -0.90
N SER A 17 4.19 -0.57 -1.91
CA SER A 17 5.43 0.22 -1.94
C SER A 17 5.26 1.37 -2.93
N LEU A 18 4.85 2.55 -2.43
CA LEU A 18 4.53 3.71 -3.27
C LEU A 18 5.70 4.67 -3.47
N SER A 19 6.74 4.55 -2.65
CA SER A 19 7.95 5.36 -2.74
C SER A 19 9.17 4.44 -2.80
N TRP A 20 9.90 4.26 -1.70
CA TRP A 20 11.04 3.35 -1.70
C TRP A 20 10.60 1.90 -1.56
N GLY A 21 11.18 1.02 -2.38
CA GLY A 21 10.88 -0.42 -2.38
C GLY A 21 11.67 -1.24 -1.36
N GLY A 22 12.17 -0.61 -0.31
CA GLY A 22 13.03 -1.25 0.70
C GLY A 22 12.42 -2.44 1.42
N LEU A 23 11.08 -2.52 1.51
CA LEU A 23 10.43 -3.66 2.15
C LEU A 23 10.77 -5.00 1.47
N GLY A 24 11.06 -4.98 0.17
CA GLY A 24 11.47 -6.17 -0.59
C GLY A 24 12.96 -6.49 -0.52
N GLU A 25 13.77 -5.66 0.11
CA GLU A 25 15.20 -5.92 0.25
C GLU A 25 15.49 -7.03 1.28
N LYS A 26 16.54 -7.82 1.03
CA LYS A 26 16.88 -8.97 1.88
C LYS A 26 17.05 -8.60 3.34
N GLU A 27 17.64 -7.44 3.60
CA GLU A 27 17.93 -6.95 4.95
C GLU A 27 16.68 -6.46 5.69
N ILE A 28 15.59 -6.20 4.97
CA ILE A 28 14.39 -5.56 5.52
C ILE A 28 13.15 -6.43 5.44
N ILE A 29 13.09 -7.39 4.50
CA ILE A 29 11.89 -8.19 4.23
C ILE A 29 11.34 -8.93 5.46
N HIS A 30 12.20 -9.23 6.44
CA HIS A 30 11.77 -9.83 7.70
C HIS A 30 10.76 -8.96 8.45
N LYS A 31 10.79 -7.64 8.25
CA LYS A 31 9.83 -6.69 8.84
C LYS A 31 8.42 -6.89 8.26
N TYR A 32 8.33 -7.26 6.99
CA TYR A 32 7.04 -7.62 6.37
C TYR A 32 6.44 -8.85 7.07
N TYR A 33 7.21 -9.91 7.24
CA TYR A 33 6.73 -11.12 7.90
C TYR A 33 6.35 -10.86 9.36
N LEU A 34 7.14 -10.06 10.07
CA LEU A 34 6.83 -9.64 11.43
C LEU A 34 5.52 -8.84 11.51
N ALA A 35 5.32 -7.90 10.59
CA ALA A 35 4.09 -7.12 10.50
C ALA A 35 2.87 -8.02 10.22
N LYS A 36 3.04 -8.97 9.29
CA LYS A 36 2.00 -9.95 8.96
C LYS A 36 1.56 -10.74 10.18
N ASP A 37 2.51 -11.26 10.96
CA ASP A 37 2.22 -12.02 12.18
C ASP A 37 1.56 -11.15 13.26
N ARG A 38 2.07 -9.94 13.47
CA ARG A 38 1.52 -9.02 14.48
C ARG A 38 0.10 -8.57 14.13
N LEU A 39 -0.17 -8.20 12.88
CA LEU A 39 -1.50 -7.82 12.46
C LEU A 39 -2.50 -8.96 12.63
N LYS A 40 -2.11 -10.18 12.30
CA LYS A 40 -2.93 -11.36 12.51
C LYS A 40 -3.19 -11.63 13.99
N ASN A 41 -2.15 -11.69 14.79
CA ASN A 41 -2.24 -12.11 16.19
C ASN A 41 -2.86 -11.04 17.09
N MET A 42 -2.57 -9.76 16.85
CA MET A 42 -3.07 -8.66 17.68
C MET A 42 -4.44 -8.15 17.24
N PHE A 43 -4.69 -8.09 15.93
CA PHE A 43 -5.87 -7.43 15.36
C PHE A 43 -6.75 -8.37 14.52
N GLY A 44 -6.30 -9.59 14.25
CA GLY A 44 -7.02 -10.53 13.40
C GLY A 44 -7.08 -10.08 11.93
N LEU A 45 -6.15 -9.24 11.48
CA LEU A 45 -6.08 -8.75 10.11
C LEU A 45 -5.13 -9.59 9.27
N GLU A 46 -5.50 -9.85 8.03
CA GLU A 46 -4.67 -10.54 7.05
C GLU A 46 -3.91 -9.53 6.19
N LEU A 47 -2.60 -9.41 6.39
CA LEU A 47 -1.76 -8.55 5.56
C LEU A 47 -1.38 -9.27 4.27
N VAL A 48 -1.70 -8.66 3.13
CA VAL A 48 -1.35 -9.18 1.80
C VAL A 48 -0.52 -8.15 1.02
N PRO A 49 0.59 -8.55 0.40
CA PRO A 49 1.36 -7.64 -0.42
C PRO A 49 0.70 -7.49 -1.78
N THR A 50 0.75 -6.29 -2.34
CA THR A 50 0.41 -6.11 -3.74
C THR A 50 1.47 -6.76 -4.63
N LYS A 51 1.14 -6.91 -5.91
CA LYS A 51 1.94 -7.69 -6.86
C LYS A 51 3.43 -7.31 -6.89
N HIS A 52 3.75 -6.02 -6.76
CA HIS A 52 5.11 -5.53 -6.87
C HIS A 52 5.68 -4.95 -5.56
N ALA A 53 4.95 -5.04 -4.45
CA ALA A 53 5.35 -4.43 -3.18
C ALA A 53 6.68 -4.96 -2.62
N LEU A 54 7.02 -6.22 -2.91
CA LEU A 54 8.23 -6.89 -2.40
C LEU A 54 9.30 -7.12 -3.48
N LYS A 55 9.27 -6.34 -4.56
CA LYS A 55 10.23 -6.49 -5.67
C LYS A 55 11.60 -5.84 -5.42
N GLY A 56 11.74 -5.08 -4.35
CA GLY A 56 12.98 -4.41 -4.00
C GLY A 56 13.09 -2.99 -4.54
N SER A 57 14.11 -2.26 -4.05
CA SER A 57 14.26 -0.83 -4.30
C SER A 57 14.53 -0.49 -5.77
N LYS A 58 15.37 -1.26 -6.44
CA LYS A 58 15.70 -1.01 -7.86
C LYS A 58 14.46 -1.11 -8.74
N PHE A 59 13.72 -2.23 -8.63
CA PHE A 59 12.50 -2.43 -9.41
C PHE A 59 11.47 -1.32 -9.15
N THR A 60 11.24 -1.03 -7.88
CA THR A 60 10.27 -0.01 -7.47
C THR A 60 10.64 1.38 -8.01
N TYR A 61 11.90 1.75 -7.97
CA TYR A 61 12.39 3.00 -8.53
C TYR A 61 12.19 3.09 -10.06
N GLU A 62 12.47 2.01 -10.78
CA GLU A 62 12.39 1.96 -12.24
C GLU A 62 10.95 1.93 -12.76
N HIS A 63 9.96 1.56 -11.93
CA HIS A 63 8.57 1.31 -12.35
C HIS A 63 7.51 2.09 -11.56
N PRO A 64 7.50 3.43 -11.64
CA PRO A 64 6.46 4.22 -10.97
C PRO A 64 5.05 3.88 -11.45
N GLU A 65 4.89 3.51 -12.73
CA GLU A 65 3.62 3.08 -13.31
C GLU A 65 3.07 1.81 -12.64
N LEU A 66 3.96 0.86 -12.28
CA LEU A 66 3.55 -0.37 -11.61
C LEU A 66 3.25 -0.16 -10.13
N ARG A 67 3.93 0.78 -9.47
CA ARG A 67 3.56 1.20 -8.11
C ARG A 67 2.15 1.77 -8.09
N ALA A 68 1.85 2.68 -9.01
CA ALA A 68 0.52 3.26 -9.14
C ALA A 68 -0.53 2.20 -9.50
N LYS A 69 -0.20 1.28 -10.41
CA LYS A 69 -1.09 0.17 -10.76
C LYS A 69 -1.43 -0.69 -9.54
N ASP A 70 -0.45 -1.06 -8.74
CA ASP A 70 -0.67 -1.82 -7.50
C ASP A 70 -1.63 -1.10 -6.56
N TRP A 71 -1.47 0.20 -6.44
CA TRP A 71 -2.32 1.02 -5.58
C TRP A 71 -3.76 1.09 -6.11
N MET A 72 -3.93 1.31 -7.41
CA MET A 72 -5.26 1.32 -8.04
C MET A 72 -5.93 -0.06 -7.98
N ASP A 73 -5.20 -1.13 -8.20
CA ASP A 73 -5.72 -2.50 -8.10
C ASP A 73 -6.16 -2.80 -6.65
N ALA A 74 -5.42 -2.34 -5.65
CA ALA A 74 -5.81 -2.48 -4.24
C ALA A 74 -7.10 -1.72 -3.91
N PHE A 75 -7.32 -0.55 -4.51
CA PHE A 75 -8.60 0.17 -4.39
C PHE A 75 -9.76 -0.57 -5.04
N LYS A 76 -9.55 -1.16 -6.22
CA LYS A 76 -10.58 -1.91 -6.96
C LYS A 76 -10.95 -3.23 -6.29
N ASP A 77 -10.02 -3.86 -5.58
CA ASP A 77 -10.23 -5.16 -4.96
C ASP A 77 -11.15 -5.05 -3.75
N HIS A 78 -12.39 -5.49 -3.89
CA HIS A 78 -13.39 -5.41 -2.82
C HIS A 78 -13.07 -6.27 -1.60
N SER A 79 -12.17 -7.25 -1.72
CA SER A 79 -11.68 -8.04 -0.57
C SER A 79 -10.70 -7.27 0.31
N ILE A 80 -10.05 -6.23 -0.23
CA ILE A 80 -9.13 -5.38 0.51
C ILE A 80 -9.91 -4.25 1.20
N LYS A 81 -9.76 -4.15 2.53
CA LYS A 81 -10.50 -3.19 3.35
C LYS A 81 -9.69 -1.98 3.77
N ALA A 82 -8.36 -2.08 3.71
CA ALA A 82 -7.45 -0.97 3.94
C ALA A 82 -6.16 -1.16 3.15
N ILE A 83 -5.44 -0.06 2.92
CA ILE A 83 -4.18 -0.04 2.19
C ILE A 83 -3.15 0.67 3.05
N PHE A 84 -2.02 0.01 3.32
CA PHE A 84 -0.91 0.57 4.07
C PHE A 84 0.30 0.73 3.16
N SER A 85 0.86 1.93 3.12
CA SER A 85 2.15 2.14 2.47
C SER A 85 3.27 1.66 3.38
N ALA A 86 4.18 0.87 2.83
CA ALA A 86 5.21 0.17 3.60
C ALA A 86 6.26 1.10 4.21
N ILE A 87 6.86 1.93 3.38
CA ILE A 87 7.98 2.81 3.72
C ILE A 87 7.83 4.10 2.92
N GLY A 88 8.31 5.20 3.47
CA GLY A 88 8.46 6.45 2.74
C GLY A 88 9.59 6.39 1.69
N GLY A 89 10.20 7.49 1.42
CA GLY A 89 11.23 7.67 0.41
C GLY A 89 11.28 9.12 -0.02
N ASP A 90 11.39 9.37 -1.33
CA ASP A 90 11.54 10.73 -1.86
C ASP A 90 10.92 10.96 -3.24
N ASP A 91 10.23 9.98 -3.82
CA ASP A 91 9.79 10.07 -5.21
C ASP A 91 8.35 9.59 -5.49
N THR A 92 7.51 9.48 -4.46
CA THR A 92 6.11 9.06 -4.65
C THR A 92 5.33 9.98 -5.59
N ILE A 93 5.77 11.23 -5.74
CA ILE A 93 5.16 12.20 -6.67
C ILE A 93 5.17 11.70 -8.12
N ARG A 94 6.10 10.80 -8.49
CA ARG A 94 6.17 10.20 -9.82
C ARG A 94 4.97 9.33 -10.18
N LEU A 95 4.13 8.98 -9.18
CA LEU A 95 2.91 8.23 -9.41
C LEU A 95 1.78 9.10 -9.98
N LEU A 96 1.86 10.41 -9.80
CA LEU A 96 0.77 11.34 -10.12
C LEU A 96 0.18 11.17 -11.53
N PRO A 97 0.97 10.99 -12.61
CA PRO A 97 0.43 10.81 -13.95
C PRO A 97 -0.38 9.52 -14.16
N TYR A 98 -0.26 8.55 -13.25
CA TYR A 98 -0.84 7.22 -13.36
C TYR A 98 -2.02 6.99 -12.41
N ILE A 99 -2.44 8.03 -11.66
CA ILE A 99 -3.53 7.93 -10.70
C ILE A 99 -4.88 8.04 -11.42
N ASP A 100 -5.74 7.09 -11.16
CA ASP A 100 -7.13 7.11 -11.60
C ASP A 100 -8.02 7.55 -10.41
N TYR A 101 -8.40 8.82 -10.42
CA TYR A 101 -9.17 9.42 -9.34
C TYR A 101 -10.60 8.85 -9.23
N ASP A 102 -11.17 8.40 -10.35
CA ASP A 102 -12.49 7.76 -10.33
C ASP A 102 -12.45 6.42 -9.62
N VAL A 103 -11.36 5.66 -9.77
CA VAL A 103 -11.14 4.42 -9.02
C VAL A 103 -11.14 4.70 -7.52
N ILE A 104 -10.40 5.69 -7.06
CA ILE A 104 -10.32 6.04 -5.64
C ILE A 104 -11.69 6.51 -5.13
N LYS A 105 -12.34 7.40 -5.86
CA LYS A 105 -13.64 7.97 -5.52
C LYS A 105 -14.73 6.90 -5.37
N ASN A 106 -14.72 5.91 -6.27
CA ASN A 106 -15.74 4.87 -6.31
C ASN A 106 -15.45 3.68 -5.37
N ASN A 107 -14.25 3.65 -4.78
CA ASN A 107 -13.82 2.57 -3.88
C ASN A 107 -13.17 3.14 -2.61
N PRO A 108 -13.89 3.92 -1.81
CA PRO A 108 -13.31 4.56 -0.63
C PRO A 108 -12.78 3.51 0.36
N LYS A 109 -11.52 3.64 0.76
CA LYS A 109 -10.85 2.75 1.71
C LYS A 109 -9.99 3.54 2.67
N ILE A 110 -9.70 2.95 3.82
CA ILE A 110 -8.68 3.47 4.72
C ILE A 110 -7.34 3.36 4.00
N PHE A 111 -6.64 4.46 3.91
CA PHE A 111 -5.26 4.53 3.43
C PHE A 111 -4.37 5.12 4.52
N SER A 112 -3.21 4.52 4.75
CA SER A 112 -2.22 5.04 5.70
C SER A 112 -0.83 5.03 5.07
N GLY A 113 -0.19 6.18 5.10
CA GLY A 113 1.19 6.39 4.68
C GLY A 113 1.87 7.43 5.56
N PHE A 114 3.20 7.41 5.58
CA PHE A 114 4.02 8.30 6.40
C PHE A 114 5.25 8.78 5.61
N SER A 115 5.87 9.90 6.05
CA SER A 115 7.02 10.49 5.38
C SER A 115 6.65 10.90 3.94
N ASP A 116 7.40 10.50 2.92
CA ASP A 116 7.11 10.81 1.52
C ASP A 116 5.70 10.36 1.10
N THR A 117 5.24 9.19 1.58
CA THR A 117 3.90 8.70 1.26
C THR A 117 2.78 9.48 1.95
N THR A 118 3.09 10.49 2.77
CA THR A 118 2.11 11.49 3.20
C THR A 118 1.53 12.23 2.00
N ALA A 119 2.32 12.48 0.95
CA ALA A 119 1.85 13.10 -0.29
C ALA A 119 0.70 12.33 -0.95
N ASN A 120 0.67 11.01 -0.82
CA ASN A 120 -0.40 10.19 -1.38
C ASN A 120 -1.78 10.45 -0.75
N HIS A 121 -1.84 11.01 0.47
CA HIS A 121 -3.11 11.42 1.08
C HIS A 121 -3.73 12.62 0.39
N PHE A 122 -2.94 13.37 -0.38
CA PHE A 122 -3.38 14.56 -1.10
C PHE A 122 -3.56 14.29 -2.61
N MET A 123 -3.21 13.11 -3.06
CA MET A 123 -3.51 12.63 -4.40
C MET A 123 -4.91 12.04 -4.46
#